data_c56c0f1ef435ed73e8e7cc3eea343a7c
#
_entry.id   c56c0f1ef435ed73e8e7cc3eea343a7c
#
_cell.length_a   1.000
_cell.length_b   1.000
_cell.length_c   1.000
_cell.angle_alpha   90.00
_cell.angle_beta   90.00
_cell.angle_gamma   90.00
#
_symmetry.space_group_name_H-M   'P 1'
#
loop_
_entity.id
_entity.type
_entity.pdbx_description
1 polymer ?
#
loop_
_entity_poly.entity_id
_entity_poly.type
_entity_poly.pdbx_seq_one_letter_code
_entity_poly.pdbx_strand_id
1 'polypeptide(L)'
;MTYVGIDLGTSGLRALLIGQDGIVIGATERHYSVSNPFPGWSEQDPSHWTHALDHAMRDLATKHVDAMAQLRGIGVAGHMHGATLLDKAGCVLRPCILWNDTRSQLHATQLDQTPRVRDLSGNIVFAGFTAPKLEWVREHEPDVYARIATVLLPAAYLNYYLTGDYVADMSDSAGTSWLDVGARDWSDHLLDVGHMRRDQMPRLVEGSEPAGHLRDDLRHAWGINGPVTIAGGAGDNAAAACGIGALNEGVGFVSLGTSGVLLAARDGYRPAPQTALHTFCHAVPGRWYQMGVMLSATDCLNWLSTIAGKSPTELTHALGTTLRAPSHLRFLPYLSGERTPHNDADIRGAFVGLSTSTTLEDMTQAVLEGVAFGLRDSYEALRKTGATFDSLIAIGGGSASRYWLEVIATVLNIPLTIPAKGEFGAALGAARLAHCAATCEQPETIMTRPDMADQIDPNPHLSDAFENAYRTFRAAYPAVKSIPKDDANN
;
A
#
# COMPACT_ATOMS: atom_id res chain seq x y z
N MET A 1 21.28 7.57 -20.24
CA MET A 1 20.52 8.24 -19.17
C MET A 1 20.10 7.18 -18.14
N THR A 2 20.03 7.57 -16.88
CA THR A 2 19.62 6.67 -15.79
C THR A 2 18.60 7.38 -14.89
N TYR A 3 17.85 6.59 -14.11
CA TYR A 3 16.81 7.08 -13.22
C TYR A 3 16.89 6.34 -11.90
N VAL A 4 16.56 7.01 -10.81
CA VAL A 4 16.50 6.42 -9.47
C VAL A 4 15.06 6.45 -8.96
N GLY A 5 14.59 5.31 -8.49
CA GLY A 5 13.37 5.20 -7.70
C GLY A 5 13.68 4.94 -6.25
N ILE A 6 13.06 5.72 -5.40
CA ILE A 6 13.14 5.59 -3.94
C ILE A 6 11.83 4.99 -3.45
N ASP A 7 11.92 3.95 -2.63
CA ASP A 7 10.79 3.38 -1.91
C ASP A 7 11.03 3.61 -0.41
N LEU A 8 10.29 4.54 0.16
CA LEU A 8 10.31 4.90 1.57
C LEU A 8 9.32 4.01 2.33
N GLY A 9 9.79 2.86 2.80
CA GLY A 9 8.98 1.95 3.62
C GLY A 9 9.00 2.32 5.10
N THR A 10 8.17 1.65 5.90
CA THR A 10 8.07 1.88 7.34
C THR A 10 9.34 1.48 8.12
N SER A 11 10.03 0.43 7.69
CA SER A 11 11.23 -0.11 8.39
C SER A 11 12.54 0.16 7.65
N GLY A 12 12.50 0.83 6.49
CA GLY A 12 13.68 1.10 5.70
C GLY A 12 13.36 1.78 4.38
N LEU A 13 14.39 2.28 3.74
CA LEU A 13 14.37 2.93 2.43
C LEU A 13 15.15 2.07 1.44
N ARG A 14 14.57 1.85 0.27
CA ARG A 14 15.22 1.22 -0.88
C ARG A 14 15.43 2.23 -2.00
N ALA A 15 16.63 2.31 -2.55
CA ALA A 15 16.95 3.07 -3.75
C ALA A 15 17.31 2.12 -4.89
N LEU A 16 16.64 2.26 -6.03
CA LEU A 16 16.80 1.43 -7.22
C LEU A 16 17.25 2.29 -8.40
N LEU A 17 18.41 1.98 -8.98
CA LEU A 17 18.96 2.64 -10.15
C LEU A 17 18.67 1.83 -11.40
N ILE A 18 18.03 2.43 -12.40
CA ILE A 18 17.70 1.80 -13.69
C ILE A 18 18.30 2.57 -14.87
N GLY A 19 18.52 1.86 -15.98
CA GLY A 19 18.83 2.44 -17.28
C GLY A 19 17.59 3.01 -17.98
N GLN A 20 17.82 3.67 -19.12
CA GLN A 20 16.75 4.17 -19.98
C GLN A 20 15.87 3.04 -20.55
N ASP A 21 16.44 1.84 -20.68
CA ASP A 21 15.75 0.62 -21.11
C ASP A 21 14.94 -0.05 -19.99
N GLY A 22 14.93 0.54 -18.78
CA GLY A 22 14.26 -0.01 -17.61
C GLY A 22 15.03 -1.14 -16.90
N ILE A 23 16.22 -1.52 -17.38
CA ILE A 23 17.04 -2.56 -16.78
C ILE A 23 17.65 -2.04 -15.47
N VAL A 24 17.59 -2.89 -14.43
CA VAL A 24 18.17 -2.58 -13.12
C VAL A 24 19.68 -2.64 -13.18
N ILE A 25 20.32 -1.53 -12.82
CA ILE A 25 21.79 -1.38 -12.74
C ILE A 25 22.27 -1.70 -11.33
N GLY A 26 21.52 -1.27 -10.31
CA GLY A 26 21.87 -1.52 -8.92
C GLY A 26 20.77 -1.10 -7.94
N ALA A 27 20.89 -1.59 -6.72
CA ALA A 27 19.99 -1.23 -5.64
C ALA A 27 20.74 -1.14 -4.31
N THR A 28 20.20 -0.37 -3.40
CA THR A 28 20.68 -0.27 -2.02
C THR A 28 19.54 -0.10 -1.05
N GLU A 29 19.73 -0.57 0.18
CA GLU A 29 18.74 -0.49 1.24
C GLU A 29 19.34 0.09 2.52
N ARG A 30 18.52 0.81 3.28
CA ARG A 30 18.87 1.37 4.58
C ARG A 30 17.70 1.18 5.54
N HIS A 31 17.98 0.58 6.67
CA HIS A 31 16.99 0.32 7.70
C HIS A 31 17.02 1.41 8.79
N TYR A 32 15.87 1.65 9.38
CA TYR A 32 15.69 2.53 10.53
C TYR A 32 14.55 2.00 11.41
N SER A 33 14.51 2.45 12.65
CA SER A 33 13.54 2.00 13.64
C SER A 33 12.26 2.83 13.59
N VAL A 34 11.17 2.21 14.04
CA VAL A 34 9.91 2.85 14.40
C VAL A 34 9.89 3.04 15.91
N SER A 35 9.41 4.18 16.38
CA SER A 35 9.16 4.45 17.80
C SER A 35 7.70 4.13 18.12
N ASN A 36 7.50 3.38 19.21
CA ASN A 36 6.17 3.06 19.73
C ASN A 36 6.09 3.52 21.20
N PRO A 37 5.96 4.85 21.44
CA PRO A 37 6.06 5.40 22.79
C PRO A 37 4.94 4.96 23.73
N PHE A 38 3.77 4.61 23.19
CA PHE A 38 2.63 4.07 23.91
C PHE A 38 1.95 2.95 23.09
N PRO A 39 1.13 2.09 23.71
CA PRO A 39 0.33 1.11 22.97
C PRO A 39 -0.52 1.77 21.88
N GLY A 40 -0.45 1.26 20.65
CA GLY A 40 -1.16 1.79 19.50
C GLY A 40 -0.54 3.04 18.86
N TRP A 41 0.54 3.60 19.43
CA TRP A 41 1.26 4.71 18.84
C TRP A 41 2.40 4.22 17.94
N SER A 42 2.62 4.93 16.83
CA SER A 42 3.69 4.63 15.87
C SER A 42 4.22 5.92 15.25
N GLU A 43 5.48 6.21 15.50
CA GLU A 43 6.12 7.47 15.12
C GLU A 43 7.51 7.27 14.53
N GLN A 44 7.92 8.19 13.65
CA GLN A 44 9.29 8.26 13.14
C GLN A 44 9.78 9.71 13.07
N ASP A 45 11.08 9.91 13.34
CA ASP A 45 11.76 11.17 13.06
C ASP A 45 12.06 11.24 11.54
N PRO A 46 11.53 12.25 10.81
CA PRO A 46 11.80 12.40 9.38
C PRO A 46 13.27 12.56 9.01
N SER A 47 14.13 12.93 9.96
CA SER A 47 15.58 12.99 9.75
C SER A 47 16.18 11.61 9.45
N HIS A 48 15.59 10.53 9.97
CA HIS A 48 16.01 9.16 9.64
C HIS A 48 15.82 8.87 8.14
N TRP A 49 14.77 9.38 7.52
CA TRP A 49 14.48 9.19 6.09
C TRP A 49 15.49 9.93 5.22
N THR A 50 15.78 11.20 5.55
CA THR A 50 16.75 12.00 4.78
C THR A 50 18.17 11.46 4.92
N HIS A 51 18.58 10.99 6.10
CA HIS A 51 19.86 10.33 6.31
C HIS A 51 19.94 9.00 5.51
N ALA A 52 18.88 8.18 5.59
CA ALA A 52 18.83 6.92 4.83
C ALA A 52 18.92 7.17 3.32
N LEU A 53 18.22 8.18 2.81
CA LEU A 53 18.28 8.60 1.42
C LEU A 53 19.68 9.04 1.02
N ASP A 54 20.30 9.97 1.76
CA ASP A 54 21.66 10.46 1.44
C ASP A 54 22.67 9.30 1.43
N HIS A 55 22.62 8.41 2.42
CA HIS A 55 23.50 7.24 2.47
C HIS A 55 23.25 6.28 1.31
N ALA A 56 21.98 6.00 0.95
CA ALA A 56 21.65 5.14 -0.18
C ALA A 56 22.16 5.72 -1.51
N MET A 57 21.99 7.03 -1.73
CA MET A 57 22.46 7.70 -2.93
C MET A 57 23.99 7.74 -3.03
N ARG A 58 24.71 7.97 -1.91
CA ARG A 58 26.18 7.89 -1.87
C ARG A 58 26.70 6.49 -2.16
N ASP A 59 26.01 5.46 -1.69
CA ASP A 59 26.36 4.08 -2.01
C ASP A 59 26.21 3.79 -3.50
N LEU A 60 25.10 4.20 -4.10
CA LEU A 60 24.90 4.07 -5.55
C LEU A 60 25.98 4.85 -6.32
N ALA A 61 26.30 6.08 -5.89
CA ALA A 61 27.34 6.90 -6.49
C ALA A 61 28.74 6.24 -6.41
N THR A 62 29.03 5.55 -5.32
CA THR A 62 30.30 4.83 -5.14
C THR A 62 30.39 3.55 -5.98
N LYS A 63 29.28 2.80 -6.07
CA LYS A 63 29.24 1.50 -6.75
C LYS A 63 29.02 1.61 -8.25
N HIS A 64 28.32 2.67 -8.71
CA HIS A 64 27.86 2.84 -10.10
C HIS A 64 28.18 4.25 -10.63
N VAL A 65 29.45 4.66 -10.51
CA VAL A 65 29.94 6.03 -10.79
C VAL A 65 29.45 6.58 -12.14
N ASP A 66 29.66 5.83 -13.23
CA ASP A 66 29.31 6.27 -14.58
C ASP A 66 27.79 6.39 -14.78
N ALA A 67 27.01 5.50 -14.17
CA ALA A 67 25.57 5.53 -14.24
C ALA A 67 25.01 6.71 -13.44
N MET A 68 25.52 6.93 -12.22
CA MET A 68 25.11 8.07 -11.37
C MET A 68 25.50 9.42 -11.97
N ALA A 69 26.64 9.52 -12.63
CA ALA A 69 27.01 10.73 -13.38
C ALA A 69 26.02 11.09 -14.50
N GLN A 70 25.29 10.10 -15.02
CA GLN A 70 24.28 10.24 -16.08
C GLN A 70 22.84 10.32 -15.55
N LEU A 71 22.63 10.43 -14.25
CA LEU A 71 21.29 10.50 -13.64
C LEU A 71 20.50 11.71 -14.18
N ARG A 72 19.23 11.48 -14.56
CA ARG A 72 18.33 12.50 -15.11
C ARG A 72 17.03 12.66 -14.34
N GLY A 73 16.64 11.67 -13.58
CA GLY A 73 15.40 11.73 -12.79
C GLY A 73 15.49 10.95 -11.50
N ILE A 74 14.80 11.45 -10.48
CA ILE A 74 14.53 10.75 -9.20
C ILE A 74 13.04 10.80 -8.96
N GLY A 75 12.45 9.66 -8.61
CA GLY A 75 11.06 9.55 -8.14
C GLY A 75 11.03 8.95 -6.73
N VAL A 76 10.09 9.42 -5.94
CA VAL A 76 9.89 8.94 -4.56
C VAL A 76 8.54 8.29 -4.44
N ALA A 77 8.50 7.03 -4.00
CA ALA A 77 7.34 6.37 -3.45
C ALA A 77 7.48 6.32 -1.93
N GLY A 78 6.38 6.39 -1.21
CA GLY A 78 6.45 6.28 0.24
C GLY A 78 5.20 5.70 0.87
N HIS A 79 5.36 5.22 2.10
CA HIS A 79 4.20 4.82 2.91
C HIS A 79 3.26 6.00 3.08
N MET A 80 1.98 5.76 2.81
CA MET A 80 0.94 6.79 2.79
C MET A 80 0.59 7.30 4.19
N HIS A 81 -0.18 8.37 4.23
CA HIS A 81 -0.91 8.87 5.41
C HIS A 81 -0.09 9.47 6.55
N GLY A 82 1.23 9.35 6.56
CA GLY A 82 2.08 9.93 7.60
C GLY A 82 1.93 11.46 7.67
N ALA A 83 1.84 12.01 8.89
CA ALA A 83 1.68 13.45 9.10
C ALA A 83 3.01 14.09 9.51
N THR A 84 3.76 14.64 8.54
CA THR A 84 4.96 15.43 8.78
C THR A 84 4.61 16.92 8.83
N LEU A 85 4.75 17.51 10.01
CA LEU A 85 4.29 18.88 10.31
C LEU A 85 5.48 19.83 10.29
N LEU A 86 5.41 20.88 9.47
CA LEU A 86 6.47 21.87 9.31
C LEU A 86 6.03 23.26 9.77
N ASP A 87 6.94 24.01 10.39
CA ASP A 87 6.77 25.42 10.67
C ASP A 87 7.11 26.32 9.48
N LYS A 88 6.99 27.63 9.64
CA LYS A 88 7.27 28.63 8.60
C LYS A 88 8.73 28.62 8.10
N ALA A 89 9.65 28.07 8.88
CA ALA A 89 11.06 27.93 8.50
C ALA A 89 11.34 26.59 7.81
N GLY A 90 10.32 25.73 7.64
CA GLY A 90 10.47 24.38 7.09
C GLY A 90 11.03 23.37 8.09
N CYS A 91 11.08 23.72 9.39
CA CYS A 91 11.55 22.83 10.44
C CYS A 91 10.43 21.87 10.89
N VAL A 92 10.79 20.60 11.07
CA VAL A 92 9.88 19.58 11.59
C VAL A 92 9.49 19.91 13.04
N LEU A 93 8.19 19.95 13.32
CA LEU A 93 7.64 20.33 14.62
C LEU A 93 7.58 19.18 15.63
N ARG A 94 7.47 17.96 15.13
CA ARG A 94 7.38 16.73 15.95
C ARG A 94 7.68 15.51 15.09
N PRO A 95 7.93 14.31 15.69
CA PRO A 95 7.99 13.04 14.92
C PRO A 95 6.71 12.83 14.10
N CYS A 96 6.85 12.28 12.89
CA CYS A 96 5.74 11.95 12.02
C CYS A 96 4.89 10.84 12.64
N ILE A 97 3.58 11.05 12.75
CA ILE A 97 2.61 10.02 13.15
C ILE A 97 2.34 9.14 11.93
N LEU A 98 2.65 7.83 12.04
CA LEU A 98 2.62 6.89 10.92
C LEU A 98 1.20 6.36 10.60
N TRP A 99 1.07 5.68 9.47
CA TRP A 99 -0.17 5.12 8.95
C TRP A 99 -0.82 4.05 9.84
N ASN A 100 -0.04 3.32 10.63
CA ASN A 100 -0.49 2.27 11.54
C ASN A 100 -0.73 2.75 12.98
N ASP A 101 -0.66 4.08 13.20
CA ASP A 101 -0.97 4.69 14.49
C ASP A 101 -2.50 4.74 14.70
N THR A 102 -2.94 4.37 15.89
CA THR A 102 -4.37 4.28 16.22
C THR A 102 -4.87 5.34 17.19
N ARG A 103 -3.98 6.27 17.67
CA ARG A 103 -4.35 7.29 18.68
C ARG A 103 -5.51 8.19 18.27
N SER A 104 -5.69 8.42 16.98
CA SER A 104 -6.72 9.30 16.41
C SER A 104 -8.03 8.59 16.05
N GLN A 105 -8.29 7.38 16.59
CA GLN A 105 -9.48 6.59 16.24
C GLN A 105 -10.80 7.33 16.52
N LEU A 106 -10.89 8.05 17.64
CA LEU A 106 -12.09 8.85 17.97
C LEU A 106 -12.32 9.95 16.93
N HIS A 107 -11.27 10.68 16.58
CA HIS A 107 -11.32 11.76 15.58
C HIS A 107 -11.66 11.22 14.19
N ALA A 108 -11.12 10.04 13.82
CA ALA A 108 -11.47 9.38 12.57
C ALA A 108 -12.98 9.09 12.50
N THR A 109 -13.56 8.56 13.58
CA THR A 109 -15.00 8.27 13.68
C THR A 109 -15.83 9.53 13.54
N GLN A 110 -15.43 10.64 14.17
CA GLN A 110 -16.13 11.93 14.08
C GLN A 110 -16.09 12.52 12.66
N LEU A 111 -14.91 12.53 12.04
CA LEU A 111 -14.75 12.99 10.66
C LEU A 111 -15.55 12.15 9.67
N ASP A 112 -15.53 10.82 9.85
CA ASP A 112 -16.22 9.87 8.99
C ASP A 112 -17.76 10.04 9.02
N GLN A 113 -18.30 10.46 10.15
CA GLN A 113 -19.73 10.74 10.32
C GLN A 113 -20.14 12.13 9.79
N THR A 114 -19.16 12.98 9.45
CA THR A 114 -19.45 14.32 8.94
C THR A 114 -20.00 14.26 7.51
N PRO A 115 -21.08 14.97 7.19
CA PRO A 115 -21.69 14.93 5.86
C PRO A 115 -20.71 15.26 4.75
N ARG A 116 -20.83 14.56 3.62
CA ARG A 116 -20.03 14.71 2.40
C ARG A 116 -18.55 14.27 2.50
N VAL A 117 -18.03 13.93 3.68
CA VAL A 117 -16.62 13.53 3.80
C VAL A 117 -16.35 12.26 2.96
N ARG A 118 -17.16 11.21 3.10
CA ARG A 118 -17.02 9.98 2.30
C ARG A 118 -17.28 10.21 0.81
N ASP A 119 -18.20 11.12 0.47
CA ASP A 119 -18.56 11.37 -0.93
C ASP A 119 -17.39 12.03 -1.69
N LEU A 120 -16.70 12.99 -1.06
CA LEU A 120 -15.58 13.71 -1.66
C LEU A 120 -14.27 12.91 -1.58
N SER A 121 -13.94 12.34 -0.41
CA SER A 121 -12.72 11.56 -0.25
C SER A 121 -12.80 10.17 -0.90
N GLY A 122 -14.02 9.68 -1.18
CA GLY A 122 -14.26 8.34 -1.71
C GLY A 122 -13.96 7.18 -0.76
N ASN A 123 -13.70 7.48 0.50
CA ASN A 123 -13.20 6.52 1.49
C ASN A 123 -13.90 6.69 2.84
N ILE A 124 -13.89 5.61 3.64
CA ILE A 124 -14.06 5.71 5.09
C ILE A 124 -12.83 6.44 5.65
N VAL A 125 -13.02 7.28 6.65
CA VAL A 125 -11.91 7.91 7.37
C VAL A 125 -11.39 6.95 8.43
N PHE A 126 -10.16 6.49 8.27
CA PHE A 126 -9.48 5.59 9.22
C PHE A 126 -8.52 6.38 10.12
N ALA A 127 -8.25 5.87 11.32
CA ALA A 127 -7.28 6.46 12.25
C ALA A 127 -5.89 6.66 11.60
N GLY A 128 -5.50 5.73 10.72
CA GLY A 128 -4.26 5.80 9.95
C GLY A 128 -4.19 6.93 8.93
N PHE A 129 -5.30 7.58 8.55
CA PHE A 129 -5.29 8.69 7.60
C PHE A 129 -4.76 9.99 8.22
N THR A 130 -4.43 10.98 7.40
CA THR A 130 -3.73 12.19 7.86
C THR A 130 -4.65 13.12 8.66
N ALA A 131 -5.85 13.40 8.16
CA ALA A 131 -6.77 14.36 8.79
C ALA A 131 -7.08 14.04 10.26
N PRO A 132 -7.45 12.82 10.67
CA PRO A 132 -7.71 12.53 12.08
C PRO A 132 -6.50 12.70 12.99
N LYS A 133 -5.27 12.53 12.47
CA LYS A 133 -4.05 12.78 13.23
C LYS A 133 -3.88 14.27 13.54
N LEU A 134 -4.23 15.14 12.59
CA LEU A 134 -4.17 16.58 12.79
C LEU A 134 -5.23 17.03 13.80
N GLU A 135 -6.42 16.42 13.80
CA GLU A 135 -7.43 16.67 14.84
C GLU A 135 -6.93 16.27 16.23
N TRP A 136 -6.25 15.12 16.32
CA TRP A 136 -5.62 14.69 17.56
C TRP A 136 -4.53 15.69 18.01
N VAL A 137 -3.65 16.14 17.11
CA VAL A 137 -2.62 17.15 17.41
C VAL A 137 -3.25 18.48 17.84
N ARG A 138 -4.34 18.89 17.20
CA ARG A 138 -5.07 20.12 17.57
C ARG A 138 -5.59 20.07 19.00
N GLU A 139 -6.09 18.92 19.43
CA GLU A 139 -6.65 18.73 20.78
C GLU A 139 -5.58 18.55 21.83
N HIS A 140 -4.54 17.73 21.57
CA HIS A 140 -3.57 17.28 22.58
C HIS A 140 -2.25 18.04 22.53
N GLU A 141 -1.91 18.67 21.40
CA GLU A 141 -0.66 19.43 21.20
C GLU A 141 -0.95 20.81 20.57
N PRO A 142 -1.78 21.67 21.20
CA PRO A 142 -2.24 22.92 20.61
C PRO A 142 -1.10 23.89 20.25
N ASP A 143 -0.01 23.88 20.99
CA ASP A 143 1.17 24.72 20.70
C ASP A 143 1.91 24.25 19.43
N VAL A 144 1.94 22.95 19.16
CA VAL A 144 2.46 22.39 17.92
C VAL A 144 1.52 22.75 16.78
N TYR A 145 0.22 22.52 16.96
CA TYR A 145 -0.80 22.81 15.94
C TYR A 145 -0.80 24.27 15.49
N ALA A 146 -0.69 25.22 16.42
CA ALA A 146 -0.67 26.66 16.13
C ALA A 146 0.53 27.10 15.28
N ARG A 147 1.60 26.32 15.27
CA ARG A 147 2.83 26.58 14.50
C ARG A 147 2.86 25.93 13.13
N ILE A 148 1.91 25.06 12.80
CA ILE A 148 1.88 24.35 11.51
C ILE A 148 1.72 25.35 10.37
N ALA A 149 2.72 25.43 9.52
CA ALA A 149 2.68 26.19 8.28
C ALA A 149 2.42 25.30 7.06
N THR A 150 2.91 24.07 7.07
CA THR A 150 2.73 23.11 5.97
C THR A 150 2.64 21.68 6.52
N VAL A 151 1.78 20.88 5.89
CA VAL A 151 1.68 19.43 6.16
C VAL A 151 2.14 18.67 4.93
N LEU A 152 3.10 17.76 5.11
CA LEU A 152 3.61 16.89 4.06
C LEU A 152 3.42 15.42 4.44
N LEU A 153 3.12 14.60 3.46
CA LEU A 153 3.22 13.15 3.57
C LEU A 153 4.68 12.72 3.46
N PRO A 154 5.07 11.51 3.88
CA PRO A 154 6.47 11.08 3.90
C PRO A 154 7.19 11.19 2.55
N ALA A 155 6.56 10.77 1.44
CA ALA A 155 7.13 10.93 0.11
C ALA A 155 7.29 12.40 -0.29
N ALA A 156 6.28 13.23 -0.01
CA ALA A 156 6.32 14.66 -0.26
C ALA A 156 7.38 15.37 0.60
N TYR A 157 7.64 14.90 1.83
CA TYR A 157 8.73 15.42 2.65
C TYR A 157 10.11 15.11 2.05
N LEU A 158 10.32 13.91 1.49
CA LEU A 158 11.55 13.63 0.75
C LEU A 158 11.66 14.46 -0.53
N ASN A 159 10.56 14.72 -1.25
CA ASN A 159 10.57 15.66 -2.38
C ASN A 159 10.97 17.07 -1.95
N TYR A 160 10.44 17.55 -0.80
CA TYR A 160 10.88 18.81 -0.20
C TYR A 160 12.40 18.81 0.12
N TYR A 161 12.91 17.74 0.72
CA TYR A 161 14.35 17.61 0.99
C TYR A 161 15.18 17.67 -0.29
N LEU A 162 14.70 17.06 -1.37
CA LEU A 162 15.39 17.02 -2.67
C LEU A 162 15.35 18.34 -3.43
N THR A 163 14.23 19.08 -3.36
CA THR A 163 13.97 20.26 -4.20
C THR A 163 13.99 21.58 -3.45
N GLY A 164 13.57 21.60 -2.20
CA GLY A 164 13.25 22.81 -1.44
C GLY A 164 11.81 23.31 -1.64
N ASP A 165 11.01 22.67 -2.50
CA ASP A 165 9.64 23.06 -2.82
C ASP A 165 8.61 22.17 -2.12
N TYR A 166 7.46 22.75 -1.72
CA TYR A 166 6.34 22.03 -1.13
C TYR A 166 5.43 21.49 -2.24
N VAL A 167 5.66 20.24 -2.63
CA VAL A 167 4.94 19.57 -3.71
C VAL A 167 4.53 18.17 -3.26
N ALA A 168 3.32 17.76 -3.61
CA ALA A 168 2.82 16.40 -3.37
C ALA A 168 2.14 15.85 -4.63
N ASP A 169 2.13 14.54 -4.76
CA ASP A 169 1.43 13.85 -5.84
C ASP A 169 -0.04 13.56 -5.48
N MET A 170 -0.83 13.28 -6.51
CA MET A 170 -2.26 13.01 -6.38
C MET A 170 -2.55 11.71 -5.62
N SER A 171 -1.74 10.66 -5.85
CA SER A 171 -2.03 9.32 -5.33
C SER A 171 -1.83 9.23 -3.82
N ASP A 172 -0.74 9.82 -3.31
CA ASP A 172 -0.47 9.87 -1.87
C ASP A 172 -1.42 10.85 -1.18
N SER A 173 -1.66 12.03 -1.79
CA SER A 173 -2.58 13.04 -1.27
C SER A 173 -4.02 12.54 -1.13
N ALA A 174 -4.46 11.58 -1.94
CA ALA A 174 -5.78 10.95 -1.83
C ALA A 174 -5.99 10.24 -0.48
N GLY A 175 -4.92 9.82 0.19
CA GLY A 175 -4.95 9.20 1.52
C GLY A 175 -5.03 10.17 2.69
N THR A 176 -5.12 11.48 2.46
CA THR A 176 -5.16 12.49 3.53
C THR A 176 -6.52 12.68 4.18
N SER A 177 -7.60 12.37 3.47
CA SER A 177 -9.00 12.79 3.71
C SER A 177 -9.25 14.29 3.47
N TRP A 178 -8.36 14.99 2.79
CA TRP A 178 -8.53 16.41 2.40
C TRP A 178 -8.66 16.60 0.89
N LEU A 179 -8.30 15.58 0.09
CA LEU A 179 -8.43 15.62 -1.37
C LEU A 179 -9.87 15.26 -1.77
N ASP A 180 -10.46 16.03 -2.68
CA ASP A 180 -11.55 15.54 -3.53
C ASP A 180 -10.95 14.62 -4.56
N VAL A 181 -11.05 13.32 -4.30
CA VAL A 181 -10.39 12.28 -5.11
C VAL A 181 -10.96 12.23 -6.53
N GLY A 182 -12.24 12.55 -6.68
CA GLY A 182 -12.87 12.64 -8.00
C GLY A 182 -12.39 13.83 -8.82
N ALA A 183 -12.27 14.99 -8.17
CA ALA A 183 -11.80 16.23 -8.79
C ALA A 183 -10.27 16.31 -8.92
N ARG A 184 -9.53 15.48 -8.19
CA ARG A 184 -8.05 15.46 -8.13
C ARG A 184 -7.49 16.82 -7.65
N ASP A 185 -8.12 17.43 -6.65
CA ASP A 185 -7.67 18.68 -6.03
C ASP A 185 -8.03 18.72 -4.55
N TRP A 186 -7.34 19.57 -3.80
CA TRP A 186 -7.70 19.84 -2.41
C TRP A 186 -9.14 20.35 -2.30
N SER A 187 -9.91 19.79 -1.38
CA SER A 187 -11.28 20.21 -1.14
C SER A 187 -11.34 21.22 0.00
N ASP A 188 -11.77 22.45 -0.27
CA ASP A 188 -11.95 23.45 0.78
C ASP A 188 -12.93 22.97 1.87
N HIS A 189 -13.98 22.22 1.47
CA HIS A 189 -14.91 21.62 2.43
C HIS A 189 -14.23 20.58 3.35
N LEU A 190 -13.41 19.68 2.80
CA LEU A 190 -12.71 18.68 3.62
C LEU A 190 -11.63 19.31 4.49
N LEU A 191 -10.97 20.35 4.00
CA LEU A 191 -10.01 21.14 4.77
C LEU A 191 -10.69 21.85 5.94
N ASP A 192 -11.82 22.53 5.69
CA ASP A 192 -12.60 23.22 6.75
C ASP A 192 -13.07 22.25 7.82
N VAL A 193 -13.58 21.07 7.44
CA VAL A 193 -14.00 20.00 8.36
C VAL A 193 -12.82 19.49 9.19
N GLY A 194 -11.64 19.38 8.60
CA GLY A 194 -10.39 18.98 9.27
C GLY A 194 -9.64 20.15 9.91
N HIS A 195 -10.25 21.32 10.06
CA HIS A 195 -9.67 22.55 10.64
C HIS A 195 -8.33 22.98 10.02
N MET A 196 -8.15 22.68 8.72
CA MET A 196 -6.97 23.03 7.95
C MET A 196 -7.27 24.08 6.88
N ARG A 197 -6.26 24.73 6.37
CA ARG A 197 -6.39 25.74 5.31
C ARG A 197 -5.62 25.31 4.06
N ARG A 198 -6.09 25.76 2.89
CA ARG A 198 -5.44 25.45 1.61
C ARG A 198 -3.99 25.95 1.54
N ASP A 199 -3.65 27.04 2.20
CA ASP A 199 -2.29 27.57 2.25
C ASP A 199 -1.32 26.74 3.09
N GLN A 200 -1.82 25.74 3.85
CA GLN A 200 -1.01 24.76 4.57
C GLN A 200 -0.79 23.48 3.76
N MET A 201 -1.40 23.38 2.59
CA MET A 201 -1.27 22.21 1.71
C MET A 201 -0.19 22.44 0.64
N PRO A 202 0.59 21.41 0.27
CA PRO A 202 1.54 21.50 -0.84
C PRO A 202 0.81 21.68 -2.18
N ARG A 203 1.54 22.21 -3.17
CA ARG A 203 1.07 22.21 -4.56
C ARG A 203 0.95 20.80 -5.08
N LEU A 204 -0.16 20.47 -5.72
CA LEU A 204 -0.39 19.16 -6.32
C LEU A 204 0.20 19.07 -7.73
N VAL A 205 0.75 17.90 -8.04
CA VAL A 205 1.19 17.49 -9.38
C VAL A 205 0.78 16.05 -9.62
N GLU A 206 0.78 15.62 -10.88
CA GLU A 206 0.67 14.20 -11.19
C GLU A 206 1.98 13.48 -10.83
N GLY A 207 1.91 12.20 -10.46
CA GLY A 207 3.09 11.46 -10.05
C GLY A 207 4.16 11.34 -11.14
N SER A 208 3.73 11.29 -12.41
CA SER A 208 4.59 11.24 -13.61
C SER A 208 5.04 12.62 -14.13
N GLU A 209 4.64 13.72 -13.47
CA GLU A 209 5.03 15.08 -13.85
C GLU A 209 6.19 15.61 -12.98
N PRO A 210 6.92 16.66 -13.44
CA PRO A 210 7.96 17.28 -12.65
C PRO A 210 7.41 17.96 -11.38
N ALA A 211 7.97 17.61 -10.21
CA ALA A 211 7.77 18.33 -8.96
C ALA A 211 8.75 19.50 -8.80
N GLY A 212 9.96 19.34 -9.33
CA GLY A 212 11.04 20.32 -9.26
C GLY A 212 12.37 19.74 -9.76
N HIS A 213 13.46 20.35 -9.35
CA HIS A 213 14.82 19.91 -9.67
C HIS A 213 15.61 19.61 -8.40
N LEU A 214 16.52 18.64 -8.52
CA LEU A 214 17.44 18.31 -7.44
C LEU A 214 18.31 19.52 -7.08
N ARG A 215 18.38 19.84 -5.80
CA ARG A 215 19.23 20.91 -5.28
C ARG A 215 20.70 20.67 -5.63
N ASP A 216 21.42 21.76 -5.92
CA ASP A 216 22.82 21.70 -6.36
C ASP A 216 23.76 21.10 -5.31
N ASP A 217 23.52 21.34 -4.02
CA ASP A 217 24.33 20.78 -2.93
C ASP A 217 24.27 19.24 -2.92
N LEU A 218 23.07 18.66 -3.07
CA LEU A 218 22.88 17.21 -3.17
C LEU A 218 23.43 16.64 -4.48
N ARG A 219 23.21 17.35 -5.58
CA ARG A 219 23.73 16.97 -6.90
C ARG A 219 25.25 16.82 -6.89
N HIS A 220 25.95 17.81 -6.31
CA HIS A 220 27.40 17.76 -6.17
C HIS A 220 27.85 16.67 -5.18
N ALA A 221 27.17 16.54 -4.05
CA ALA A 221 27.51 15.54 -3.03
C ALA A 221 27.40 14.09 -3.54
N TRP A 222 26.53 13.83 -4.53
CA TRP A 222 26.33 12.52 -5.14
C TRP A 222 27.05 12.34 -6.48
N GLY A 223 27.91 13.29 -6.89
CA GLY A 223 28.74 13.19 -8.11
C GLY A 223 27.94 13.18 -9.42
N ILE A 224 26.79 13.85 -9.46
CA ILE A 224 25.88 13.85 -10.61
C ILE A 224 26.22 15.02 -11.55
N ASN A 225 26.33 14.72 -12.85
CA ASN A 225 26.64 15.70 -13.88
C ASN A 225 25.36 16.21 -14.58
N GLY A 226 25.01 17.46 -14.35
CA GLY A 226 23.85 18.08 -15.00
C GLY A 226 22.55 18.04 -14.19
N PRO A 227 21.48 18.64 -14.69
CA PRO A 227 20.21 18.76 -13.98
C PRO A 227 19.52 17.41 -13.82
N VAL A 228 18.84 17.24 -12.69
CA VAL A 228 18.02 16.06 -12.38
C VAL A 228 16.60 16.51 -12.06
N THR A 229 15.63 15.96 -12.75
CA THR A 229 14.21 16.21 -12.50
C THR A 229 13.73 15.34 -11.33
N ILE A 230 13.01 15.92 -10.38
CA ILE A 230 12.31 15.20 -9.35
C ILE A 230 10.86 15.02 -9.80
N ALA A 231 10.40 13.77 -9.85
CA ALA A 231 9.02 13.46 -10.20
C ALA A 231 8.05 13.75 -9.04
N GLY A 232 6.77 13.92 -9.33
CA GLY A 232 5.71 14.00 -8.31
C GLY A 232 5.81 12.85 -7.32
N GLY A 233 6.07 11.65 -7.82
CA GLY A 233 6.19 10.46 -7.01
C GLY A 233 4.85 9.76 -6.79
N ALA A 234 4.72 8.97 -5.73
CA ALA A 234 3.47 8.24 -5.46
C ALA A 234 3.38 7.71 -4.03
N GLY A 235 2.17 7.39 -3.58
CA GLY A 235 1.97 6.42 -2.52
C GLY A 235 2.46 5.04 -2.94
N ASP A 236 2.87 4.21 -1.98
CA ASP A 236 3.51 2.91 -2.19
C ASP A 236 2.74 1.96 -3.14
N ASN A 237 1.42 1.84 -2.95
CA ASN A 237 0.57 0.98 -3.78
C ASN A 237 0.40 1.51 -5.22
N ALA A 238 0.30 2.82 -5.41
CA ALA A 238 0.25 3.44 -6.72
C ALA A 238 1.58 3.27 -7.46
N ALA A 239 2.70 3.43 -6.74
CA ALA A 239 4.03 3.15 -7.29
C ALA A 239 4.19 1.67 -7.66
N ALA A 240 3.76 0.74 -6.80
CA ALA A 240 3.78 -0.69 -7.13
C ALA A 240 2.96 -0.99 -8.39
N ALA A 241 1.79 -0.35 -8.56
CA ALA A 241 0.99 -0.45 -9.79
C ALA A 241 1.75 0.04 -11.02
N CYS A 242 2.48 1.17 -10.92
CA CYS A 242 3.39 1.65 -11.97
C CYS A 242 4.53 0.67 -12.26
N GLY A 243 5.08 0.02 -11.21
CA GLY A 243 6.15 -0.96 -11.31
C GLY A 243 5.77 -2.21 -12.12
N ILE A 244 4.51 -2.62 -12.08
CA ILE A 244 3.99 -3.78 -12.82
C ILE A 244 3.15 -3.40 -14.05
N GLY A 245 3.05 -2.12 -14.38
CA GLY A 245 2.27 -1.65 -15.53
C GLY A 245 0.76 -1.78 -15.37
N ALA A 246 0.25 -1.76 -14.14
CA ALA A 246 -1.19 -1.80 -13.84
C ALA A 246 -1.79 -0.40 -13.91
N LEU A 247 -1.91 0.17 -15.12
CA LEU A 247 -2.34 1.54 -15.35
C LEU A 247 -3.82 1.65 -15.77
N ASN A 248 -4.36 0.65 -16.46
CA ASN A 248 -5.65 0.72 -17.14
C ASN A 248 -6.66 -0.26 -16.53
N GLU A 249 -7.95 -0.01 -16.78
CA GLU A 249 -9.05 -0.92 -16.43
C GLU A 249 -8.74 -2.34 -16.90
N GLY A 250 -9.12 -3.34 -16.13
CA GLY A 250 -8.85 -4.75 -16.42
C GLY A 250 -7.50 -5.26 -15.92
N VAL A 251 -6.62 -4.38 -15.45
CA VAL A 251 -5.32 -4.76 -14.91
C VAL A 251 -5.31 -4.56 -13.40
N GLY A 252 -4.76 -5.54 -12.71
CA GLY A 252 -4.62 -5.50 -11.26
C GLY A 252 -3.61 -6.53 -10.75
N PHE A 253 -3.42 -6.52 -9.46
CA PHE A 253 -2.55 -7.48 -8.79
C PHE A 253 -3.14 -7.95 -7.46
N VAL A 254 -2.70 -9.13 -7.04
CA VAL A 254 -2.84 -9.61 -5.68
C VAL A 254 -1.48 -9.59 -4.99
N SER A 255 -1.37 -8.87 -3.88
CA SER A 255 -0.17 -8.84 -3.05
C SER A 255 -0.38 -9.69 -1.80
N LEU A 256 0.47 -10.69 -1.62
CA LEU A 256 0.49 -11.61 -0.49
C LEU A 256 1.68 -11.28 0.42
N GLY A 257 1.57 -10.18 1.13
CA GLY A 257 2.48 -9.78 2.21
C GLY A 257 1.97 -10.21 3.58
N THR A 258 2.45 -9.61 4.67
CA THR A 258 1.88 -9.75 6.02
C THR A 258 0.39 -9.49 6.00
N SER A 259 -0.04 -8.38 5.39
CA SER A 259 -1.40 -8.09 4.96
C SER A 259 -1.63 -8.51 3.50
N GLY A 260 -2.90 -8.56 3.06
CA GLY A 260 -3.28 -8.87 1.69
C GLY A 260 -3.91 -7.67 0.99
N VAL A 261 -3.55 -7.44 -0.27
CA VAL A 261 -4.15 -6.38 -1.09
C VAL A 261 -4.59 -6.97 -2.42
N LEU A 262 -5.81 -6.67 -2.82
CA LEU A 262 -6.29 -6.85 -4.19
C LEU A 262 -6.50 -5.47 -4.80
N LEU A 263 -5.67 -5.08 -5.75
CA LEU A 263 -5.71 -3.78 -6.42
C LEU A 263 -6.27 -3.90 -7.83
N ALA A 264 -7.12 -2.96 -8.20
CA ALA A 264 -7.68 -2.77 -9.53
C ALA A 264 -7.33 -1.37 -10.04
N ALA A 265 -6.66 -1.27 -11.18
CA ALA A 265 -6.54 0.00 -11.91
C ALA A 265 -7.91 0.39 -12.52
N ARG A 266 -8.24 1.68 -12.52
CA ARG A 266 -9.55 2.20 -12.93
C ARG A 266 -9.40 3.40 -13.86
N ASP A 267 -10.19 3.40 -14.94
CA ASP A 267 -10.25 4.50 -15.89
C ASP A 267 -11.19 5.64 -15.45
N GLY A 268 -11.88 5.45 -14.33
CA GLY A 268 -12.82 6.44 -13.78
C GLY A 268 -12.99 6.33 -12.28
N TYR A 269 -13.40 7.41 -11.64
CA TYR A 269 -13.69 7.50 -10.22
C TYR A 269 -15.01 6.79 -9.89
N ARG A 270 -14.96 5.69 -9.15
CA ARG A 270 -16.12 4.86 -8.77
C ARG A 270 -16.00 4.40 -7.32
N PRO A 271 -16.10 5.29 -6.33
CA PRO A 271 -15.93 4.96 -4.93
C PRO A 271 -17.03 4.03 -4.40
N ALA A 272 -16.67 3.20 -3.42
CA ALA A 272 -17.61 2.32 -2.71
C ALA A 272 -17.24 2.25 -1.21
N PRO A 273 -17.25 3.38 -0.48
CA PRO A 273 -16.81 3.43 0.91
C PRO A 273 -17.61 2.50 1.82
N GLN A 274 -18.89 2.21 1.51
CA GLN A 274 -19.72 1.28 2.29
C GLN A 274 -19.17 -0.16 2.33
N THR A 275 -18.23 -0.51 1.46
CA THR A 275 -17.56 -1.81 1.42
C THR A 275 -16.14 -1.75 1.98
N ALA A 276 -15.74 -0.62 2.56
CA ALA A 276 -14.38 -0.36 3.00
C ALA A 276 -13.30 -0.57 1.90
N LEU A 277 -13.70 -0.49 0.63
CA LEU A 277 -12.74 -0.36 -0.48
C LEU A 277 -12.08 1.00 -0.42
N HIS A 278 -10.76 1.02 -0.56
CA HIS A 278 -10.06 2.26 -0.84
C HIS A 278 -10.22 2.64 -2.31
N THR A 279 -10.45 3.93 -2.55
CA THR A 279 -10.48 4.52 -3.90
C THR A 279 -9.59 5.74 -3.89
N PHE A 280 -8.47 5.68 -4.61
CA PHE A 280 -7.46 6.73 -4.65
C PHE A 280 -7.15 7.14 -6.09
N CYS A 281 -6.57 8.34 -6.28
CA CYS A 281 -5.95 8.70 -7.53
C CYS A 281 -4.79 7.76 -7.84
N HIS A 282 -4.62 7.40 -9.11
CA HIS A 282 -3.39 6.75 -9.57
C HIS A 282 -2.25 7.79 -9.68
N ALA A 283 -1.00 7.33 -9.72
CA ALA A 283 0.16 8.20 -9.93
C ALA A 283 0.31 8.73 -11.37
N VAL A 284 -0.58 8.32 -12.27
CA VAL A 284 -0.63 8.81 -13.66
C VAL A 284 -1.90 9.60 -13.91
N PRO A 285 -1.87 10.60 -14.83
CA PRO A 285 -3.00 11.50 -15.07
C PRO A 285 -4.30 10.79 -15.45
N GLY A 286 -5.42 11.28 -14.90
CA GLY A 286 -6.76 10.84 -15.30
C GLY A 286 -7.07 9.37 -14.98
N ARG A 287 -6.34 8.75 -14.07
CA ARG A 287 -6.52 7.37 -13.61
C ARG A 287 -6.73 7.31 -12.10
N TRP A 288 -7.42 6.27 -11.67
CA TRP A 288 -7.64 5.93 -10.27
C TRP A 288 -7.24 4.48 -10.03
N TYR A 289 -7.21 4.07 -8.80
CA TYR A 289 -7.20 2.66 -8.42
C TYR A 289 -8.12 2.41 -7.24
N GLN A 290 -8.60 1.20 -7.16
CA GLN A 290 -9.33 0.70 -6.01
C GLN A 290 -8.59 -0.47 -5.41
N MET A 291 -8.64 -0.61 -4.09
CA MET A 291 -8.06 -1.77 -3.43
C MET A 291 -8.93 -2.27 -2.28
N GLY A 292 -9.11 -3.58 -2.26
CA GLY A 292 -9.55 -4.30 -1.08
C GLY A 292 -8.34 -4.66 -0.24
N VAL A 293 -8.43 -4.41 1.05
CA VAL A 293 -7.35 -4.67 2.01
C VAL A 293 -7.83 -5.64 3.07
N MET A 294 -7.08 -6.72 3.26
CA MET A 294 -7.22 -7.61 4.41
C MET A 294 -6.01 -7.43 5.36
N LEU A 295 -6.27 -7.42 6.66
CA LEU A 295 -5.25 -7.04 7.65
C LEU A 295 -4.24 -8.16 7.94
N SER A 296 -4.61 -9.43 7.72
CA SER A 296 -3.74 -10.58 7.96
C SER A 296 -3.82 -11.55 6.78
N ALA A 297 -2.74 -11.70 6.02
CA ALA A 297 -2.61 -12.64 4.92
C ALA A 297 -1.51 -13.69 5.21
N THR A 298 -0.25 -13.45 4.83
CA THR A 298 0.82 -14.40 5.23
C THR A 298 1.00 -14.45 6.74
N ASP A 299 0.58 -13.40 7.45
CA ASP A 299 0.58 -13.37 8.91
C ASP A 299 -0.24 -14.50 9.53
N CYS A 300 -1.34 -14.91 8.89
CA CYS A 300 -2.13 -16.06 9.34
C CYS A 300 -1.32 -17.37 9.28
N LEU A 301 -0.54 -17.56 8.22
CA LEU A 301 0.33 -18.74 8.10
C LEU A 301 1.52 -18.65 9.06
N ASN A 302 2.10 -17.46 9.26
CA ASN A 302 3.17 -17.22 10.22
C ASN A 302 2.71 -17.47 11.65
N TRP A 303 1.51 -17.04 11.99
CA TRP A 303 0.87 -17.32 13.28
C TRP A 303 0.71 -18.82 13.50
N LEU A 304 0.15 -19.57 12.53
CA LEU A 304 0.02 -21.02 12.62
C LEU A 304 1.39 -21.70 12.73
N SER A 305 2.38 -21.22 11.96
CA SER A 305 3.77 -21.67 11.99
C SER A 305 4.36 -21.58 13.40
N THR A 306 4.15 -20.46 14.07
CA THR A 306 4.63 -20.24 15.44
C THR A 306 3.98 -21.22 16.42
N ILE A 307 2.67 -21.45 16.34
CA ILE A 307 1.94 -22.39 17.19
C ILE A 307 2.37 -23.84 16.94
N ALA A 308 2.55 -24.21 15.66
CA ALA A 308 2.91 -25.56 15.26
C ALA A 308 4.40 -25.90 15.46
N GLY A 309 5.27 -24.89 15.67
CA GLY A 309 6.72 -25.06 15.73
C GLY A 309 7.32 -25.56 14.41
N LYS A 310 6.70 -25.22 13.26
CA LYS A 310 7.15 -25.58 11.91
C LYS A 310 7.21 -24.33 11.05
N SER A 311 8.11 -24.26 10.10
CA SER A 311 8.19 -23.15 9.15
C SER A 311 6.98 -23.10 8.21
N PRO A 312 6.61 -21.92 7.67
CA PRO A 312 5.56 -21.79 6.66
C PRO A 312 5.78 -22.71 5.45
N THR A 313 7.03 -22.89 5.05
CA THR A 313 7.41 -23.78 3.94
C THR A 313 7.12 -25.26 4.26
N GLU A 314 7.46 -25.72 5.46
CA GLU A 314 7.15 -27.09 5.89
C GLU A 314 5.64 -27.35 5.96
N LEU A 315 4.88 -26.36 6.48
CA LEU A 315 3.41 -26.45 6.55
C LEU A 315 2.79 -26.56 5.15
N THR A 316 3.20 -25.71 4.21
CA THR A 316 2.68 -25.73 2.84
C THR A 316 3.10 -26.95 2.05
N HIS A 317 4.35 -27.44 2.21
CA HIS A 317 4.84 -28.66 1.57
C HIS A 317 4.10 -29.92 2.03
N ALA A 318 3.64 -29.97 3.28
CA ALA A 318 2.86 -31.09 3.79
C ALA A 318 1.51 -31.26 3.06
N LEU A 319 0.99 -30.23 2.40
CA LEU A 319 -0.23 -30.32 1.60
C LEU A 319 -0.01 -31.01 0.25
N GLY A 320 1.25 -31.18 -0.17
CA GLY A 320 1.61 -31.76 -1.47
C GLY A 320 1.56 -30.76 -2.62
N THR A 321 1.58 -31.25 -3.85
CA THR A 321 1.65 -30.43 -5.07
C THR A 321 0.33 -30.37 -5.84
N THR A 322 -0.66 -31.17 -5.45
CA THR A 322 -1.97 -31.22 -6.14
C THR A 322 -3.01 -30.52 -5.28
N LEU A 323 -3.72 -29.57 -5.86
CA LEU A 323 -4.82 -28.89 -5.19
C LEU A 323 -5.87 -29.88 -4.72
N ARG A 324 -6.19 -29.86 -3.43
CA ARG A 324 -7.20 -30.71 -2.78
C ARG A 324 -8.57 -30.03 -2.85
N ALA A 325 -9.62 -30.83 -2.68
CA ALA A 325 -10.94 -30.29 -2.38
C ALA A 325 -10.89 -29.45 -1.08
N PRO A 326 -11.79 -28.45 -0.93
CA PRO A 326 -11.77 -27.58 0.23
C PRO A 326 -11.82 -28.37 1.54
N SER A 327 -11.07 -27.91 2.54
CA SER A 327 -11.12 -28.43 3.90
C SER A 327 -12.57 -28.42 4.43
N HIS A 328 -12.89 -29.34 5.33
CA HIS A 328 -14.14 -29.28 6.11
C HIS A 328 -14.10 -28.18 7.19
N LEU A 329 -12.88 -27.73 7.56
CA LEU A 329 -12.71 -26.59 8.45
C LEU A 329 -12.92 -25.26 7.71
N ARG A 330 -13.34 -24.25 8.46
CA ARG A 330 -13.29 -22.84 8.01
C ARG A 330 -12.40 -22.06 8.96
N PHE A 331 -11.53 -21.25 8.39
CA PHE A 331 -10.71 -20.30 9.14
C PHE A 331 -11.11 -18.89 8.75
N LEU A 332 -11.45 -18.07 9.74
CA LEU A 332 -11.62 -16.63 9.57
C LEU A 332 -10.30 -15.95 9.82
N PRO A 333 -9.68 -15.31 8.80
CA PRO A 333 -8.31 -14.78 8.87
C PRO A 333 -8.19 -13.44 9.62
N TYR A 334 -9.11 -13.12 10.52
CA TYR A 334 -9.29 -11.80 11.13
C TYR A 334 -8.47 -11.62 12.40
N LEU A 335 -7.20 -12.06 12.40
CA LEU A 335 -6.32 -12.05 13.59
C LEU A 335 -6.14 -10.64 14.18
N SER A 336 -6.16 -9.61 13.34
CA SER A 336 -5.98 -8.20 13.71
C SER A 336 -7.20 -7.33 13.38
N GLY A 337 -8.41 -7.93 13.37
CA GLY A 337 -9.59 -7.30 12.79
C GLY A 337 -9.65 -7.50 11.28
N GLU A 338 -10.63 -6.86 10.61
CA GLU A 338 -10.72 -6.91 9.14
C GLU A 338 -11.21 -5.59 8.55
N ARG A 339 -10.64 -5.22 7.39
CA ARG A 339 -11.02 -4.01 6.68
C ARG A 339 -12.06 -4.31 5.62
N THR A 340 -11.67 -4.75 4.44
CA THR A 340 -12.61 -5.01 3.33
C THR A 340 -13.22 -6.41 3.42
N PRO A 341 -14.55 -6.55 3.38
CA PRO A 341 -15.57 -5.52 3.25
C PRO A 341 -16.19 -5.11 4.59
N HIS A 342 -15.69 -5.59 5.70
CA HIS A 342 -16.39 -5.58 7.01
C HIS A 342 -16.18 -4.29 7.80
N ASN A 343 -15.03 -3.63 7.66
CA ASN A 343 -14.60 -2.51 8.51
C ASN A 343 -14.82 -2.79 10.00
N ASP A 344 -14.35 -3.96 10.46
CA ASP A 344 -14.56 -4.47 11.80
C ASP A 344 -13.21 -4.67 12.50
N ALA A 345 -12.79 -3.65 13.26
CA ALA A 345 -11.54 -3.69 14.01
C ALA A 345 -11.54 -4.68 15.18
N ASP A 346 -12.73 -5.08 15.62
CA ASP A 346 -12.93 -5.88 16.82
C ASP A 346 -13.08 -7.37 16.55
N ILE A 347 -13.42 -7.77 15.34
CA ILE A 347 -13.49 -9.20 14.98
C ILE A 347 -12.13 -9.86 15.21
N ARG A 348 -12.14 -11.12 15.57
CA ARG A 348 -10.91 -11.93 15.71
C ARG A 348 -11.02 -13.21 14.91
N GLY A 349 -9.84 -13.82 14.63
CA GLY A 349 -9.76 -15.07 13.90
C GLY A 349 -10.44 -16.23 14.62
N ALA A 350 -10.97 -17.18 13.84
CA ALA A 350 -11.64 -18.35 14.38
C ALA A 350 -11.48 -19.56 13.47
N PHE A 351 -11.35 -20.76 14.07
CA PHE A 351 -11.56 -22.03 13.39
C PHE A 351 -12.96 -22.55 13.68
N VAL A 352 -13.67 -22.97 12.66
CA VAL A 352 -15.03 -23.53 12.76
C VAL A 352 -15.04 -24.92 12.15
N GLY A 353 -15.61 -25.91 12.87
CA GLY A 353 -15.70 -27.29 12.40
C GLY A 353 -14.61 -28.24 12.88
N LEU A 354 -13.85 -27.88 13.93
CA LEU A 354 -12.84 -28.78 14.53
C LEU A 354 -13.47 -30.09 15.02
N SER A 355 -12.75 -31.19 14.84
CA SER A 355 -13.07 -32.51 15.32
C SER A 355 -11.85 -33.21 15.93
N THR A 356 -12.01 -34.34 16.55
CA THR A 356 -10.92 -35.14 17.11
C THR A 356 -9.98 -35.73 16.04
N SER A 357 -10.43 -35.76 14.78
CA SER A 357 -9.63 -36.23 13.65
C SER A 357 -8.93 -35.10 12.89
N THR A 358 -9.11 -33.83 13.29
CA THR A 358 -8.49 -32.68 12.64
C THR A 358 -6.97 -32.74 12.76
N THR A 359 -6.30 -32.68 11.64
CA THR A 359 -4.83 -32.70 11.56
C THR A 359 -4.24 -31.30 11.37
N LEU A 360 -2.93 -31.16 11.51
CA LEU A 360 -2.25 -29.91 11.25
C LEU A 360 -2.31 -29.54 9.75
N GLU A 361 -2.32 -30.52 8.86
CA GLU A 361 -2.51 -30.32 7.43
C GLU A 361 -3.90 -29.74 7.14
N ASP A 362 -4.95 -30.23 7.80
CA ASP A 362 -6.31 -29.67 7.67
C ASP A 362 -6.37 -28.21 8.15
N MET A 363 -5.70 -27.89 9.25
CA MET A 363 -5.61 -26.52 9.75
C MET A 363 -4.82 -25.62 8.81
N THR A 364 -3.71 -26.12 8.26
CA THR A 364 -2.90 -25.37 7.30
C THR A 364 -3.71 -25.07 6.04
N GLN A 365 -4.37 -26.08 5.48
CA GLN A 365 -5.22 -25.92 4.32
C GLN A 365 -6.33 -24.89 4.58
N ALA A 366 -7.01 -24.98 5.72
CA ALA A 366 -8.06 -24.04 6.11
C ALA A 366 -7.56 -22.59 6.25
N VAL A 367 -6.31 -22.39 6.73
CA VAL A 367 -5.68 -21.06 6.80
C VAL A 367 -5.44 -20.49 5.41
N LEU A 368 -4.87 -21.27 4.48
CA LEU A 368 -4.66 -20.83 3.10
C LEU A 368 -5.98 -20.50 2.39
N GLU A 369 -6.99 -21.34 2.58
CA GLU A 369 -8.35 -21.13 2.05
C GLU A 369 -9.03 -19.90 2.66
N GLY A 370 -8.92 -19.71 3.98
CA GLY A 370 -9.51 -18.56 4.67
C GLY A 370 -8.97 -17.22 4.14
N VAL A 371 -7.67 -17.13 3.91
CA VAL A 371 -7.06 -15.96 3.26
C VAL A 371 -7.57 -15.79 1.82
N ALA A 372 -7.66 -16.88 1.04
CA ALA A 372 -8.21 -16.82 -0.31
C ALA A 372 -9.67 -16.36 -0.33
N PHE A 373 -10.49 -16.78 0.65
CA PHE A 373 -11.88 -16.33 0.80
C PHE A 373 -11.97 -14.84 1.19
N GLY A 374 -11.07 -14.35 2.04
CA GLY A 374 -10.98 -12.91 2.36
C GLY A 374 -10.59 -12.07 1.13
N LEU A 375 -9.68 -12.57 0.29
CA LEU A 375 -9.37 -11.97 -1.01
C LEU A 375 -10.59 -12.01 -1.95
N ARG A 376 -11.39 -13.08 -1.91
CA ARG A 376 -12.65 -13.18 -2.66
C ARG A 376 -13.66 -12.13 -2.20
N ASP A 377 -13.77 -11.86 -0.92
CA ASP A 377 -14.62 -10.79 -0.39
C ASP A 377 -14.19 -9.43 -0.95
N SER A 378 -12.87 -9.16 -1.01
CA SER A 378 -12.31 -7.96 -1.64
C SER A 378 -12.62 -7.90 -3.14
N TYR A 379 -12.49 -9.02 -3.85
CA TYR A 379 -12.84 -9.12 -5.27
C TYR A 379 -14.32 -8.85 -5.53
N GLU A 380 -15.22 -9.44 -4.72
CA GLU A 380 -16.66 -9.21 -4.86
C GLU A 380 -17.04 -7.74 -4.59
N ALA A 381 -16.33 -7.06 -3.69
CA ALA A 381 -16.51 -5.64 -3.46
C ALA A 381 -16.06 -4.81 -4.69
N LEU A 382 -14.91 -5.13 -5.27
CA LEU A 382 -14.42 -4.50 -6.51
C LEU A 382 -15.35 -4.76 -7.70
N ARG A 383 -15.79 -6.01 -7.87
CA ARG A 383 -16.73 -6.39 -8.95
C ARG A 383 -18.03 -5.58 -8.92
N LYS A 384 -18.54 -5.27 -7.73
CA LYS A 384 -19.74 -4.42 -7.57
C LYS A 384 -19.54 -2.98 -8.06
N THR A 385 -18.30 -2.49 -8.11
CA THR A 385 -17.97 -1.18 -8.72
C THR A 385 -17.73 -1.28 -10.22
N GLY A 386 -17.88 -2.46 -10.81
CA GLY A 386 -17.67 -2.72 -12.24
C GLY A 386 -16.23 -3.09 -12.59
N ALA A 387 -15.35 -3.42 -11.61
CA ALA A 387 -14.02 -3.91 -11.92
C ALA A 387 -14.09 -5.30 -12.56
N THR A 388 -13.29 -5.52 -13.59
CA THR A 388 -13.12 -6.80 -14.29
C THR A 388 -11.63 -7.10 -14.44
N PHE A 389 -11.27 -8.38 -14.46
CA PHE A 389 -9.89 -8.82 -14.64
C PHE A 389 -9.84 -10.01 -15.58
N ASP A 390 -8.97 -9.95 -16.58
CA ASP A 390 -8.63 -11.12 -17.40
C ASP A 390 -7.67 -12.04 -16.65
N SER A 391 -6.77 -11.46 -15.88
CA SER A 391 -5.85 -12.12 -14.97
C SER A 391 -5.38 -11.14 -13.89
N LEU A 392 -4.85 -11.66 -12.78
CA LEU A 392 -4.22 -10.86 -11.73
C LEU A 392 -2.74 -11.21 -11.62
N ILE A 393 -1.89 -10.21 -11.44
CA ILE A 393 -0.46 -10.42 -11.19
C ILE A 393 -0.28 -10.76 -9.71
N ALA A 394 0.36 -11.89 -9.42
CA ALA A 394 0.64 -12.31 -8.05
C ALA A 394 2.02 -11.81 -7.60
N ILE A 395 2.06 -11.04 -6.51
CA ILE A 395 3.29 -10.48 -5.92
C ILE A 395 3.33 -10.70 -4.42
N GLY A 396 4.48 -10.40 -3.80
CA GLY A 396 4.68 -10.58 -2.36
C GLY A 396 5.19 -11.97 -1.97
N GLY A 397 5.61 -12.12 -0.72
CA GLY A 397 6.27 -13.35 -0.25
C GLY A 397 5.41 -14.62 -0.33
N GLY A 398 4.10 -14.49 -0.13
CA GLY A 398 3.16 -15.61 -0.24
C GLY A 398 3.02 -16.18 -1.66
N SER A 399 3.36 -15.40 -2.70
CA SER A 399 3.33 -15.85 -4.09
C SER A 399 4.38 -16.93 -4.42
N ALA A 400 5.33 -17.18 -3.52
CA ALA A 400 6.26 -18.29 -3.66
C ALA A 400 5.61 -19.67 -3.51
N SER A 401 4.42 -19.76 -2.89
CA SER A 401 3.69 -21.03 -2.75
C SER A 401 2.74 -21.26 -3.93
N ARG A 402 3.15 -22.12 -4.88
CA ARG A 402 2.31 -22.49 -6.03
C ARG A 402 0.95 -23.05 -5.58
N TYR A 403 0.95 -23.92 -4.55
CA TYR A 403 -0.28 -24.48 -3.99
C TYR A 403 -1.24 -23.38 -3.54
N TRP A 404 -0.74 -22.34 -2.83
CA TRP A 404 -1.58 -21.25 -2.38
C TRP A 404 -2.14 -20.40 -3.54
N LEU A 405 -1.31 -20.18 -4.57
CA LEU A 405 -1.78 -19.47 -5.77
C LEU A 405 -2.85 -20.27 -6.51
N GLU A 406 -2.77 -21.61 -6.57
CA GLU A 406 -3.83 -22.46 -7.13
C GLU A 406 -5.14 -22.37 -6.34
N VAL A 407 -5.06 -22.32 -4.99
CA VAL A 407 -6.22 -22.05 -4.13
C VAL A 407 -6.83 -20.70 -4.49
N ILE A 408 -6.03 -19.63 -4.53
CA ILE A 408 -6.51 -18.28 -4.80
C ILE A 408 -7.11 -18.15 -6.21
N ALA A 409 -6.42 -18.67 -7.24
CA ALA A 409 -6.94 -18.67 -8.61
C ALA A 409 -8.30 -19.36 -8.69
N THR A 410 -8.45 -20.53 -8.04
CA THR A 410 -9.69 -21.30 -8.05
C THR A 410 -10.81 -20.61 -7.28
N VAL A 411 -10.50 -20.03 -6.11
CA VAL A 411 -11.45 -19.29 -5.28
C VAL A 411 -11.95 -18.02 -5.97
N LEU A 412 -11.05 -17.27 -6.61
CA LEU A 412 -11.40 -16.05 -7.35
C LEU A 412 -12.04 -16.36 -8.72
N ASN A 413 -11.81 -17.57 -9.24
CA ASN A 413 -12.10 -17.96 -10.63
C ASN A 413 -11.45 -17.01 -11.65
N ILE A 414 -10.19 -16.63 -11.41
CA ILE A 414 -9.39 -15.72 -12.23
C ILE A 414 -7.99 -16.32 -12.36
N PRO A 415 -7.37 -16.37 -13.55
CA PRO A 415 -5.99 -16.76 -13.71
C PRO A 415 -5.05 -15.82 -12.94
N LEU A 416 -4.04 -16.39 -12.29
CA LEU A 416 -2.96 -15.63 -11.69
C LEU A 416 -1.71 -15.75 -12.55
N THR A 417 -1.05 -14.62 -12.81
CA THR A 417 0.22 -14.58 -13.53
C THR A 417 1.36 -14.27 -12.57
N ILE A 418 2.47 -14.97 -12.74
CA ILE A 418 3.67 -14.79 -11.92
C ILE A 418 4.69 -14.05 -12.78
N PRO A 419 5.15 -12.86 -12.40
CA PRO A 419 6.18 -12.15 -13.15
C PRO A 419 7.50 -12.93 -13.15
N ALA A 420 8.25 -12.81 -14.23
CA ALA A 420 9.61 -13.32 -14.32
C ALA A 420 10.48 -12.69 -13.22
N LYS A 421 11.61 -13.31 -12.90
CA LYS A 421 12.52 -12.76 -11.87
C LYS A 421 12.91 -11.34 -12.22
N GLY A 422 12.74 -10.43 -11.26
CA GLY A 422 13.06 -9.02 -11.42
C GLY A 422 12.57 -8.18 -10.25
N GLU A 423 12.78 -6.90 -10.37
CA GLU A 423 12.30 -5.89 -9.43
C GLU A 423 10.96 -5.35 -9.95
N PHE A 424 9.91 -5.49 -9.17
CA PHE A 424 8.54 -5.08 -9.57
C PHE A 424 7.82 -4.28 -8.49
N GLY A 425 8.55 -3.84 -7.46
CA GLY A 425 7.98 -3.10 -6.33
C GLY A 425 7.84 -1.60 -6.57
N ALA A 426 7.53 -0.88 -5.48
CA ALA A 426 7.33 0.56 -5.50
C ALA A 426 8.57 1.34 -5.95
N ALA A 427 9.79 0.86 -5.66
CA ALA A 427 11.02 1.47 -6.13
C ALA A 427 11.13 1.50 -7.68
N LEU A 428 10.74 0.42 -8.37
CA LEU A 428 10.72 0.42 -9.84
C LEU A 428 9.65 1.38 -10.37
N GLY A 429 8.46 1.39 -9.76
CA GLY A 429 7.40 2.33 -10.13
C GLY A 429 7.85 3.78 -9.99
N ALA A 430 8.51 4.12 -8.87
CA ALA A 430 9.07 5.44 -8.64
C ALA A 430 10.15 5.81 -9.67
N ALA A 431 11.03 4.86 -10.06
CA ALA A 431 12.02 5.08 -11.12
C ALA A 431 11.38 5.31 -12.50
N ARG A 432 10.30 4.60 -12.81
CA ARG A 432 9.50 4.80 -14.03
C ARG A 432 8.79 6.15 -14.05
N LEU A 433 8.24 6.59 -12.90
CA LEU A 433 7.70 7.96 -12.76
C LEU A 433 8.78 9.01 -12.98
N ALA A 434 10.00 8.79 -12.44
CA ALA A 434 11.15 9.66 -12.68
C ALA A 434 11.52 9.73 -14.17
N HIS A 435 11.47 8.60 -14.87
CA HIS A 435 11.72 8.54 -16.32
C HIS A 435 10.68 9.39 -17.08
N CYS A 436 9.39 9.21 -16.81
CA CYS A 436 8.34 10.01 -17.43
C CYS A 436 8.53 11.51 -17.17
N ALA A 437 8.76 11.90 -15.91
CA ALA A 437 8.93 13.30 -15.54
C ALA A 437 10.14 13.96 -16.20
N ALA A 438 11.23 13.22 -16.41
CA ALA A 438 12.47 13.72 -17.00
C ALA A 438 12.43 13.80 -18.53
N THR A 439 11.61 12.96 -19.20
CA THR A 439 11.56 12.87 -20.67
C THR A 439 10.25 13.40 -21.27
N CYS A 440 9.21 13.57 -20.45
CA CYS A 440 7.83 13.85 -20.88
C CYS A 440 7.24 12.74 -21.77
N GLU A 441 7.79 11.53 -21.71
CA GLU A 441 7.22 10.37 -22.39
C GLU A 441 5.95 9.87 -21.68
N GLN A 442 5.03 9.30 -22.48
CA GLN A 442 3.76 8.81 -21.94
C GLN A 442 3.97 7.62 -20.98
N PRO A 443 3.26 7.58 -19.85
CA PRO A 443 3.39 6.49 -18.87
C PRO A 443 3.24 5.09 -19.47
N GLU A 444 2.33 4.91 -20.42
CA GLU A 444 2.07 3.62 -21.07
C GLU A 444 3.26 3.10 -21.88
N THR A 445 4.14 3.99 -22.34
CA THR A 445 5.38 3.62 -23.06
C THR A 445 6.45 3.11 -22.10
N ILE A 446 6.56 3.72 -20.92
CA ILE A 446 7.59 3.43 -19.93
C ILE A 446 7.16 2.29 -18.97
N MET A 447 5.90 2.30 -18.56
CA MET A 447 5.37 1.41 -17.52
C MET A 447 4.76 0.16 -18.13
N THR A 448 5.55 -0.57 -18.91
CA THR A 448 5.11 -1.84 -19.52
C THR A 448 4.92 -2.92 -18.46
N ARG A 449 4.04 -3.88 -18.75
CA ARG A 449 3.89 -5.08 -17.92
C ARG A 449 5.19 -5.88 -17.95
N PRO A 450 5.60 -6.51 -16.84
CA PRO A 450 6.74 -7.41 -16.82
C PRO A 450 6.46 -8.66 -17.66
N ASP A 451 7.53 -9.29 -18.13
CA ASP A 451 7.42 -10.64 -18.69
C ASP A 451 6.89 -11.60 -17.63
N MET A 452 5.98 -12.48 -18.02
CA MET A 452 5.41 -13.48 -17.13
C MET A 452 6.18 -14.78 -17.24
N ALA A 453 6.59 -15.33 -16.08
CA ALA A 453 7.29 -16.62 -16.01
C ALA A 453 6.31 -17.80 -16.06
N ASP A 454 5.12 -17.62 -15.47
CA ASP A 454 4.11 -18.69 -15.35
C ASP A 454 2.71 -18.10 -15.23
N GLN A 455 1.71 -18.94 -15.51
CA GLN A 455 0.30 -18.67 -15.28
C GLN A 455 -0.32 -19.84 -14.53
N ILE A 456 -1.15 -19.53 -13.58
CA ILE A 456 -1.91 -20.50 -12.77
C ILE A 456 -3.39 -20.29 -13.05
N ASP A 457 -3.98 -21.24 -13.73
CA ASP A 457 -5.41 -21.19 -14.05
C ASP A 457 -6.27 -21.74 -12.90
N PRO A 458 -7.52 -21.27 -12.78
CA PRO A 458 -8.51 -21.86 -11.87
C PRO A 458 -8.71 -23.35 -12.16
N ASN A 459 -8.89 -24.17 -11.12
CA ASN A 459 -9.24 -25.57 -11.28
C ASN A 459 -10.74 -25.76 -11.45
N PRO A 460 -11.24 -26.01 -12.68
CA PRO A 460 -12.68 -26.08 -12.95
C PRO A 460 -13.39 -27.26 -12.24
N HIS A 461 -12.65 -28.33 -11.92
CA HIS A 461 -13.21 -29.51 -11.23
C HIS A 461 -13.49 -29.25 -9.76
N LEU A 462 -12.88 -28.22 -9.15
CA LEU A 462 -13.05 -27.86 -7.75
C LEU A 462 -13.85 -26.58 -7.55
N SER A 463 -14.20 -25.85 -8.61
CA SER A 463 -14.88 -24.54 -8.55
C SER A 463 -16.16 -24.59 -7.71
N ASP A 464 -17.04 -25.58 -7.96
CA ASP A 464 -18.30 -25.71 -7.20
C ASP A 464 -18.06 -26.03 -5.72
N ALA A 465 -17.05 -26.85 -5.42
CA ALA A 465 -16.70 -27.18 -4.05
C ALA A 465 -16.18 -25.96 -3.30
N PHE A 466 -15.31 -25.16 -3.92
CA PHE A 466 -14.81 -23.90 -3.35
C PHE A 466 -15.90 -22.84 -3.23
N GLU A 467 -16.84 -22.75 -4.17
CA GLU A 467 -17.99 -21.85 -4.07
C GLU A 467 -18.86 -22.19 -2.85
N ASN A 468 -19.14 -23.49 -2.61
CA ASN A 468 -19.89 -23.93 -1.43
C ASN A 468 -19.12 -23.66 -0.12
N ALA A 469 -17.80 -23.85 -0.14
CA ALA A 469 -16.94 -23.54 0.99
C ALA A 469 -16.90 -22.04 1.29
N TYR A 470 -16.85 -21.20 0.27
CA TYR A 470 -16.93 -19.74 0.40
C TYR A 470 -18.25 -19.27 1.01
N ARG A 471 -19.41 -19.86 0.60
CA ARG A 471 -20.71 -19.54 1.21
C ARG A 471 -20.73 -19.87 2.71
N THR A 472 -20.13 -20.99 3.11
CA THR A 472 -20.00 -21.38 4.51
C THR A 472 -19.07 -20.41 5.28
N PHE A 473 -17.94 -20.02 4.67
CA PHE A 473 -17.04 -19.00 5.21
C PHE A 473 -17.78 -17.68 5.45
N ARG A 474 -18.53 -17.19 4.47
CA ARG A 474 -19.34 -15.98 4.60
C ARG A 474 -20.36 -16.04 5.72
N ALA A 475 -20.99 -17.20 5.94
CA ALA A 475 -21.95 -17.42 7.02
C ALA A 475 -21.29 -17.45 8.41
N ALA A 476 -20.01 -17.79 8.50
CA ALA A 476 -19.29 -17.85 9.78
C ALA A 476 -19.02 -16.46 10.37
N TYR A 477 -18.77 -15.43 9.55
CA TYR A 477 -18.50 -14.08 10.05
C TYR A 477 -19.59 -13.52 10.97
N PRO A 478 -20.87 -13.41 10.56
CA PRO A 478 -21.91 -12.89 11.44
C PRO A 478 -22.14 -13.76 12.68
N ALA A 479 -21.92 -15.08 12.58
CA ALA A 479 -22.04 -15.98 13.72
C ALA A 479 -20.95 -15.71 14.77
N VAL A 480 -19.68 -15.56 14.34
CA VAL A 480 -18.58 -15.22 15.25
C VAL A 480 -18.73 -13.81 15.80
N LYS A 481 -19.18 -12.86 14.99
CA LYS A 481 -19.43 -11.47 15.41
C LYS A 481 -20.51 -11.37 16.49
N SER A 482 -21.49 -12.27 16.48
CA SER A 482 -22.58 -12.28 17.47
C SER A 482 -22.18 -12.83 18.84
N ILE A 483 -20.98 -13.44 18.96
CA ILE A 483 -20.47 -13.93 20.25
C ILE A 483 -20.17 -12.72 21.13
N PRO A 484 -20.80 -12.63 22.35
CA PRO A 484 -20.46 -11.54 23.27
C PRO A 484 -18.97 -11.50 23.57
N LYS A 485 -18.40 -10.32 23.55
CA LYS A 485 -17.02 -10.12 23.99
C LYS A 485 -17.03 -9.88 25.49
N ASP A 486 -16.15 -10.57 26.22
CA ASP A 486 -15.95 -10.23 27.63
C ASP A 486 -15.41 -8.80 27.70
N ASP A 487 -15.98 -7.97 28.56
CA ASP A 487 -15.52 -6.59 28.85
C ASP A 487 -14.16 -6.58 29.59
N ALA A 488 -13.34 -7.60 29.41
CA ALA A 488 -12.03 -7.74 30.02
C ALA A 488 -11.01 -6.95 29.22
N ASN A 489 -11.04 -5.64 29.36
CA ASN A 489 -9.90 -4.69 29.29
C ASN A 489 -10.43 -3.24 29.38
N ASN A 490 -10.87 -2.86 30.58
CA ASN A 490 -10.80 -1.46 31.03
C ASN A 490 -9.51 -1.21 31.76
#